data_bda5be9d1785b8bddd4c07c330a9095f
#
_entry.id   bda5be9d1785b8bddd4c07c330a9095f
#
_cell.length_a   1.000
_cell.length_b   1.000
_cell.length_c   1.000
_cell.angle_alpha   90.00
_cell.angle_beta   90.00
_cell.angle_gamma   90.00
#
_symmetry.space_group_name_H-M   'P 1'
#
loop_
_entity.id
_entity.type
_entity.pdbx_description
1 polymer ?
#
loop_
_entity_poly.entity_id
_entity_poly.type
_entity_poly.pdbx_seq_one_letter_code
_entity_poly.pdbx_strand_id
1 'polypeptide(L)'
;LVLGTEAIGHLALGLKLIEELSKSTPDSLQAHIEMEKAVLAGMVAHQVASEAATRDPEEAVVCSILHSLGRMMVTFYLPEHWTLMQQAAGRGDVDAIAIAQLGLPLEQIGRATAEHWGLPRNLIAGMRRVEPGERGADFGHDDWLAALGTMSTQCADSLWHGDEAGAEQVKALAAGFAPLLGIEPDNIVGAIEKAKVEAAADLSIAPLANPPEKRARAAAVTRMREAGNKILMDGVADMRDAAAQATPGQMVSMAIETAYHGLSFTRAFGFLRNRRDGRYTAKIGLGDNAKTLAPKLAFDDTYDPNVFFAALGSDRVIFIENARDPKFSSKLPGWWKDTLLEARCFVIIPLCTRGERVGFIYGDWDERFPSVYLSQTEFSM
;
A
#
# COMPACT_ATOMS: atom_id res chain seq x y z
N LEU A 1 20.12 -25.23 -13.41
CA LEU A 1 18.73 -25.32 -12.95
C LEU A 1 17.82 -25.27 -14.18
N VAL A 2 17.20 -26.37 -14.54
CA VAL A 2 16.16 -26.41 -15.58
C VAL A 2 14.85 -26.37 -14.83
N LEU A 3 14.22 -25.18 -14.78
CA LEU A 3 12.84 -25.04 -14.32
C LEU A 3 11.95 -25.88 -15.25
N GLY A 4 11.17 -26.78 -14.68
CA GLY A 4 10.18 -27.56 -15.43
C GLY A 4 9.12 -26.62 -16.02
N THR A 5 8.51 -27.01 -17.14
CA THR A 5 7.45 -26.22 -17.80
C THR A 5 6.23 -25.97 -16.89
N GLU A 6 5.94 -26.87 -15.97
CA GLU A 6 4.89 -26.73 -14.96
C GLU A 6 5.24 -25.62 -13.93
N ALA A 7 6.45 -25.62 -13.39
CA ALA A 7 6.90 -24.60 -12.44
C ALA A 7 6.85 -23.20 -13.05
N ILE A 8 7.28 -23.06 -14.33
CA ILE A 8 7.15 -21.79 -15.07
C ILE A 8 5.68 -21.40 -15.23
N GLY A 9 4.81 -22.37 -15.51
CA GLY A 9 3.36 -22.15 -15.62
C GLY A 9 2.75 -21.64 -14.30
N HIS A 10 3.11 -22.24 -13.18
CA HIS A 10 2.63 -21.87 -11.86
C HIS A 10 3.10 -20.44 -11.46
N LEU A 11 4.41 -20.14 -11.64
CA LEU A 11 4.94 -18.80 -11.38
C LEU A 11 4.28 -17.74 -12.27
N ALA A 12 4.10 -18.03 -13.57
CA ALA A 12 3.44 -17.12 -14.49
C ALA A 12 1.98 -16.86 -14.10
N LEU A 13 1.29 -17.90 -13.63
CA LEU A 13 -0.09 -17.78 -13.15
C LEU A 13 -0.16 -16.90 -11.88
N GLY A 14 0.69 -17.15 -10.90
CA GLY A 14 0.75 -16.37 -9.66
C GLY A 14 1.06 -14.90 -9.91
N LEU A 15 2.09 -14.62 -10.73
CA LEU A 15 2.46 -13.26 -11.11
C LEU A 15 1.36 -12.55 -11.90
N LYS A 16 0.72 -13.28 -12.85
CA LYS A 16 -0.40 -12.74 -13.64
C LYS A 16 -1.59 -12.39 -12.76
N LEU A 17 -1.88 -13.22 -11.78
CA LEU A 17 -2.97 -13.01 -10.83
C LEU A 17 -2.73 -11.76 -9.98
N ILE A 18 -1.52 -11.59 -9.44
CA ILE A 18 -1.10 -10.41 -8.71
C ILE A 18 -1.18 -9.17 -9.61
N GLU A 19 -0.70 -9.26 -10.85
CA GLU A 19 -0.72 -8.16 -11.81
C GLU A 19 -2.16 -7.73 -12.16
N GLU A 20 -3.06 -8.68 -12.43
CA GLU A 20 -4.46 -8.36 -12.76
C GLU A 20 -5.22 -7.79 -11.55
N LEU A 21 -4.99 -8.35 -10.36
CA LEU A 21 -5.56 -7.81 -9.12
C LEU A 21 -5.04 -6.39 -8.84
N SER A 22 -3.76 -6.14 -9.03
CA SER A 22 -3.17 -4.82 -8.82
C SER A 22 -3.71 -3.77 -9.81
N LYS A 23 -4.03 -4.15 -11.05
CA LYS A 23 -4.66 -3.27 -12.05
C LYS A 23 -6.13 -2.98 -11.74
N SER A 24 -6.80 -3.92 -11.10
CA SER A 24 -8.24 -3.83 -10.80
C SER A 24 -8.53 -3.03 -9.53
N THR A 25 -7.50 -2.68 -8.76
CA THR A 25 -7.66 -2.04 -7.46
C THR A 25 -7.24 -0.58 -7.54
N PRO A 26 -8.18 0.36 -7.64
CA PRO A 26 -7.85 1.73 -7.38
C PRO A 26 -7.69 1.91 -5.86
N ASP A 27 -6.47 2.27 -5.42
CA ASP A 27 -6.19 3.04 -4.22
C ASP A 27 -6.63 2.51 -2.83
N SER A 28 -7.00 1.24 -2.69
CA SER A 28 -7.29 0.68 -1.37
C SER A 28 -6.00 0.24 -0.68
N LEU A 29 -5.59 0.98 0.36
CA LEU A 29 -4.47 0.58 1.23
C LEU A 29 -4.64 -0.83 1.78
N GLN A 30 -5.88 -1.21 2.14
CA GLN A 30 -6.18 -2.55 2.66
C GLN A 30 -5.92 -3.63 1.60
N ALA A 31 -6.25 -3.36 0.34
CA ALA A 31 -5.96 -4.26 -0.77
C ALA A 31 -4.45 -4.45 -0.96
N HIS A 32 -3.65 -3.38 -0.88
CA HIS A 32 -2.20 -3.47 -0.92
C HIS A 32 -1.63 -4.28 0.24
N ILE A 33 -2.13 -4.07 1.45
CA ILE A 33 -1.72 -4.83 2.64
C ILE A 33 -1.99 -6.33 2.45
N GLU A 34 -3.17 -6.71 2.00
CA GLU A 34 -3.50 -8.14 1.82
C GLU A 34 -2.71 -8.76 0.66
N MET A 35 -2.39 -8.00 -0.40
CA MET A 35 -1.47 -8.44 -1.45
C MET A 35 -0.04 -8.65 -0.91
N GLU A 36 0.50 -7.70 -0.17
CA GLU A 36 1.84 -7.82 0.41
C GLU A 36 1.93 -9.00 1.38
N LYS A 37 0.89 -9.24 2.19
CA LYS A 37 0.79 -10.43 3.03
C LYS A 37 0.75 -11.73 2.23
N ALA A 38 0.01 -11.77 1.11
CA ALA A 38 -0.03 -12.93 0.25
C ALA A 38 1.34 -13.24 -0.38
N VAL A 39 2.06 -12.20 -0.81
CA VAL A 39 3.44 -12.34 -1.31
C VAL A 39 4.37 -12.83 -0.21
N LEU A 40 4.28 -12.28 1.00
CA LEU A 40 5.06 -12.73 2.16
C LEU A 40 4.75 -14.20 2.50
N ALA A 41 3.48 -14.62 2.45
CA ALA A 41 3.11 -16.01 2.63
C ALA A 41 3.75 -16.93 1.56
N GLY A 42 3.78 -16.48 0.30
CA GLY A 42 4.48 -17.18 -0.78
C GLY A 42 5.98 -17.32 -0.51
N MET A 43 6.64 -16.27 -0.03
CA MET A 43 8.07 -16.33 0.32
C MET A 43 8.33 -17.27 1.50
N VAL A 44 7.49 -17.26 2.53
CA VAL A 44 7.55 -18.21 3.64
C VAL A 44 7.40 -19.63 3.11
N ALA A 45 6.39 -19.90 2.26
CA ALA A 45 6.17 -21.22 1.67
C ALA A 45 7.37 -21.70 0.84
N HIS A 46 7.98 -20.82 0.05
CA HIS A 46 9.18 -21.12 -0.73
C HIS A 46 10.33 -21.58 0.15
N GLN A 47 10.64 -20.79 1.21
CA GLN A 47 11.75 -21.11 2.09
C GLN A 47 11.52 -22.41 2.88
N VAL A 48 10.29 -22.64 3.38
CA VAL A 48 9.95 -23.87 4.09
C VAL A 48 9.93 -25.08 3.15
N ALA A 49 9.40 -24.95 1.93
CA ALA A 49 9.41 -26.04 0.93
C ALA A 49 10.85 -26.38 0.52
N SER A 50 11.74 -25.42 0.44
CA SER A 50 13.16 -25.62 0.13
C SER A 50 13.89 -26.47 1.18
N GLU A 51 13.49 -26.40 2.46
CA GLU A 51 14.01 -27.27 3.52
C GLU A 51 13.51 -28.72 3.36
N ALA A 52 12.37 -28.92 2.72
CA ALA A 52 11.77 -30.25 2.50
C ALA A 52 12.29 -30.96 1.24
N ALA A 53 13.48 -30.78 0.80
CA ALA A 53 14.32 -31.37 -0.28
C ALA A 53 13.63 -32.19 -1.42
N THR A 54 12.40 -32.62 -1.27
CA THR A 54 11.62 -33.50 -2.18
C THR A 54 10.36 -32.83 -2.74
N ARG A 55 10.17 -31.54 -2.47
CA ARG A 55 8.97 -30.77 -2.83
C ARG A 55 9.30 -29.67 -3.84
N ASP A 56 8.31 -29.26 -4.61
CA ASP A 56 8.42 -28.17 -5.55
C ASP A 56 8.16 -26.82 -4.82
N PRO A 57 9.19 -25.99 -4.58
CA PRO A 57 9.00 -24.71 -3.90
C PRO A 57 8.14 -23.74 -4.69
N GLU A 58 8.18 -23.78 -6.01
CA GLU A 58 7.43 -22.88 -6.87
C GLU A 58 5.92 -23.18 -6.82
N GLU A 59 5.54 -24.46 -6.78
CA GLU A 59 4.15 -24.88 -6.57
C GLU A 59 3.66 -24.42 -5.19
N ALA A 60 4.49 -24.54 -4.16
CA ALA A 60 4.19 -24.09 -2.81
C ALA A 60 3.94 -22.56 -2.74
N VAL A 61 4.73 -21.76 -3.47
CA VAL A 61 4.51 -20.30 -3.58
C VAL A 61 3.13 -20.01 -4.12
N VAL A 62 2.77 -20.63 -5.27
CA VAL A 62 1.49 -20.35 -5.91
C VAL A 62 0.32 -20.79 -5.04
N CYS A 63 0.38 -21.98 -4.43
CA CYS A 63 -0.65 -22.45 -3.52
C CYS A 63 -0.83 -21.51 -2.32
N SER A 64 0.25 -21.00 -1.73
CA SER A 64 0.18 -20.08 -0.60
C SER A 64 -0.40 -18.71 -0.97
N ILE A 65 -0.05 -18.17 -2.15
CA ILE A 65 -0.67 -16.93 -2.66
C ILE A 65 -2.16 -17.14 -2.89
N LEU A 66 -2.54 -18.24 -3.54
CA LEU A 66 -3.93 -18.58 -3.80
C LEU A 66 -4.73 -18.85 -2.52
N HIS A 67 -4.09 -19.34 -1.47
CA HIS A 67 -4.71 -19.50 -0.15
C HIS A 67 -5.27 -18.19 0.40
N SER A 68 -4.68 -17.05 0.02
CA SER A 68 -5.16 -15.70 0.37
C SER A 68 -6.23 -15.16 -0.59
N LEU A 69 -6.61 -15.89 -1.64
CA LEU A 69 -7.48 -15.40 -2.72
C LEU A 69 -8.83 -14.91 -2.19
N GLY A 70 -9.45 -15.63 -1.25
CA GLY A 70 -10.74 -15.23 -0.68
C GLY A 70 -10.67 -13.91 0.06
N ARG A 71 -9.60 -13.69 0.82
CA ARG A 71 -9.32 -12.40 1.50
C ARG A 71 -9.17 -11.29 0.47
N MET A 72 -8.38 -11.51 -0.57
CA MET A 72 -8.19 -10.55 -1.65
C MET A 72 -9.53 -10.20 -2.32
N MET A 73 -10.35 -11.22 -2.65
CA MET A 73 -11.67 -10.98 -3.26
C MET A 73 -12.56 -10.09 -2.40
N VAL A 74 -12.65 -10.39 -1.11
CA VAL A 74 -13.48 -9.58 -0.19
C VAL A 74 -12.90 -8.18 -0.03
N THR A 75 -11.59 -8.05 0.10
CA THR A 75 -10.93 -6.75 0.23
C THR A 75 -11.13 -5.86 -1.00
N PHE A 76 -11.09 -6.45 -2.21
CA PHE A 76 -11.23 -5.71 -3.46
C PHE A 76 -12.67 -5.37 -3.80
N TYR A 77 -13.57 -6.30 -3.65
CA TYR A 77 -14.95 -6.13 -4.11
C TYR A 77 -15.92 -5.71 -3.02
N LEU A 78 -15.56 -5.90 -1.74
CA LEU A 78 -16.39 -5.57 -0.58
C LEU A 78 -15.55 -4.85 0.49
N PRO A 79 -14.85 -3.74 0.17
CA PRO A 79 -13.90 -3.09 1.07
C PRO A 79 -14.51 -2.62 2.40
N GLU A 80 -15.75 -2.19 2.39
CA GLU A 80 -16.46 -1.79 3.62
C GLU A 80 -16.68 -2.99 4.56
N HIS A 81 -17.11 -4.14 4.01
CA HIS A 81 -17.27 -5.37 4.78
C HIS A 81 -15.93 -5.85 5.34
N TRP A 82 -14.86 -5.78 4.51
CA TRP A 82 -13.52 -6.14 4.96
C TRP A 82 -13.07 -5.30 6.15
N THR A 83 -13.27 -3.99 6.09
CA THR A 83 -12.94 -3.07 7.19
C THR A 83 -13.70 -3.42 8.48
N LEU A 84 -15.00 -3.68 8.36
CA LEU A 84 -15.83 -4.09 9.50
C LEU A 84 -15.40 -5.45 10.08
N MET A 85 -15.07 -6.41 9.23
CA MET A 85 -14.57 -7.72 9.65
C MET A 85 -13.24 -7.62 10.40
N GLN A 86 -12.30 -6.83 9.90
CA GLN A 86 -11.02 -6.58 10.56
C GLN A 86 -11.18 -5.89 11.93
N GLN A 87 -12.06 -4.90 12.01
CA GLN A 87 -12.36 -4.22 13.27
C GLN A 87 -13.00 -5.19 14.30
N ALA A 88 -13.89 -6.06 13.85
CA ALA A 88 -14.54 -7.04 14.71
C ALA A 88 -13.60 -8.17 15.15
N ALA A 89 -12.72 -8.62 14.24
CA ALA A 89 -11.76 -9.68 14.55
C ALA A 89 -10.60 -9.18 15.45
N GLY A 90 -10.19 -7.93 15.33
CA GLY A 90 -9.01 -7.42 16.01
C GLY A 90 -7.77 -8.27 15.68
N ARG A 91 -7.29 -9.06 16.64
CA ARG A 91 -6.24 -10.08 16.45
C ARG A 91 -6.80 -11.51 16.33
N GLY A 92 -8.12 -11.65 16.31
CA GLY A 92 -8.79 -12.94 16.22
C GLY A 92 -8.89 -13.45 14.79
N ASP A 93 -9.60 -14.56 14.64
CA ASP A 93 -9.81 -15.21 13.35
C ASP A 93 -10.83 -14.45 12.50
N VAL A 94 -10.37 -13.85 11.44
CA VAL A 94 -11.21 -13.12 10.45
C VAL A 94 -12.18 -14.07 9.75
N ASP A 95 -11.84 -15.36 9.58
CA ASP A 95 -12.71 -16.36 8.95
C ASP A 95 -13.98 -16.61 9.77
N ALA A 96 -13.88 -16.63 11.10
CA ALA A 96 -15.05 -16.76 11.97
C ALA A 96 -16.01 -15.56 11.79
N ILE A 97 -15.45 -14.36 11.63
CA ILE A 97 -16.24 -13.14 11.36
C ILE A 97 -16.83 -13.17 9.95
N ALA A 98 -16.08 -13.67 8.95
CA ALA A 98 -16.56 -13.79 7.58
C ALA A 98 -17.80 -14.70 7.50
N ILE A 99 -17.80 -15.82 8.19
CA ILE A 99 -18.97 -16.71 8.27
C ILE A 99 -20.19 -15.97 8.85
N ALA A 100 -19.97 -15.18 9.91
CA ALA A 100 -21.05 -14.43 10.55
C ALA A 100 -21.61 -13.30 9.67
N GLN A 101 -20.77 -12.62 8.89
CA GLN A 101 -21.17 -11.46 8.08
C GLN A 101 -21.51 -11.80 6.65
N LEU A 102 -20.81 -12.73 6.02
CA LEU A 102 -20.95 -13.09 4.60
C LEU A 102 -21.67 -14.43 4.40
N GLY A 103 -21.85 -15.23 5.46
CA GLY A 103 -22.44 -16.56 5.40
C GLY A 103 -21.50 -17.65 4.88
N LEU A 104 -20.26 -17.31 4.53
CA LEU A 104 -19.25 -18.21 3.94
C LEU A 104 -17.87 -17.93 4.53
N PRO A 105 -17.02 -18.94 4.74
CA PRO A 105 -15.62 -18.74 5.09
C PRO A 105 -14.84 -18.18 3.87
N LEU A 106 -13.81 -17.41 4.15
CA LEU A 106 -12.96 -16.81 3.10
C LEU A 106 -12.32 -17.86 2.19
N GLU A 107 -11.93 -19.01 2.75
CA GLU A 107 -11.43 -20.16 1.98
C GLU A 107 -12.43 -20.57 0.88
N GLN A 108 -13.69 -20.71 1.22
CA GLN A 108 -14.72 -21.15 0.26
C GLN A 108 -14.93 -20.11 -0.83
N ILE A 109 -14.88 -18.81 -0.50
CA ILE A 109 -14.94 -17.72 -1.48
C ILE A 109 -13.76 -17.82 -2.44
N GLY A 110 -12.54 -18.01 -1.91
CA GLY A 110 -11.34 -18.16 -2.72
C GLY A 110 -11.39 -19.37 -3.65
N ARG A 111 -11.78 -20.53 -3.14
CA ARG A 111 -11.90 -21.76 -3.93
C ARG A 111 -12.96 -21.66 -5.02
N ALA A 112 -14.13 -21.13 -4.71
CA ALA A 112 -15.17 -20.90 -5.71
C ALA A 112 -14.72 -19.93 -6.81
N THR A 113 -13.95 -18.90 -6.45
CA THR A 113 -13.34 -17.98 -7.42
C THR A 113 -12.32 -18.71 -8.31
N ALA A 114 -11.44 -19.50 -7.71
CA ALA A 114 -10.44 -20.30 -8.44
C ALA A 114 -11.09 -21.31 -9.40
N GLU A 115 -12.16 -21.98 -8.98
CA GLU A 115 -12.96 -22.88 -9.82
C GLU A 115 -13.60 -22.12 -11.00
N HIS A 116 -14.18 -20.96 -10.73
CA HIS A 116 -14.78 -20.10 -11.76
C HIS A 116 -13.75 -19.63 -12.79
N TRP A 117 -12.52 -19.37 -12.38
CA TRP A 117 -11.42 -18.99 -13.27
C TRP A 117 -10.78 -20.20 -13.99
N GLY A 118 -11.22 -21.42 -13.71
CA GLY A 118 -10.73 -22.63 -14.34
C GLY A 118 -9.31 -23.03 -13.92
N LEU A 119 -8.91 -22.69 -12.69
CA LEU A 119 -7.60 -23.09 -12.18
C LEU A 119 -7.47 -24.60 -12.05
N PRO A 120 -6.23 -25.15 -12.14
CA PRO A 120 -5.99 -26.58 -11.99
C PRO A 120 -6.50 -27.14 -10.65
N ARG A 121 -7.05 -28.37 -10.68
CA ARG A 121 -7.67 -28.99 -9.50
C ARG A 121 -6.71 -29.20 -8.33
N ASN A 122 -5.45 -29.51 -8.59
CA ASN A 122 -4.41 -29.68 -7.58
C ASN A 122 -4.16 -28.36 -6.83
N LEU A 123 -4.12 -27.21 -7.54
CA LEU A 123 -3.99 -25.90 -6.90
C LEU A 123 -5.21 -25.58 -6.03
N ILE A 124 -6.43 -25.86 -6.52
CA ILE A 124 -7.66 -25.65 -5.75
C ILE A 124 -7.70 -26.54 -4.50
N ALA A 125 -7.22 -27.79 -4.59
CA ALA A 125 -7.11 -28.69 -3.47
C ALA A 125 -6.15 -28.17 -2.40
N GLY A 126 -5.01 -27.59 -2.82
CA GLY A 126 -4.02 -26.95 -1.94
C GLY A 126 -4.51 -25.67 -1.24
N MET A 127 -5.63 -25.06 -1.68
CA MET A 127 -6.21 -23.88 -1.04
C MET A 127 -7.02 -24.18 0.23
N ARG A 128 -7.21 -25.47 0.54
CA ARG A 128 -7.99 -25.88 1.72
C ARG A 128 -7.28 -25.48 3.03
N ARG A 129 -8.02 -24.95 3.99
CA ARG A 129 -7.51 -24.72 5.34
C ARG A 129 -7.30 -26.04 6.07
N VAL A 130 -6.16 -26.17 6.73
CA VAL A 130 -5.77 -27.36 7.52
C VAL A 130 -5.44 -26.93 8.93
N GLU A 131 -5.99 -27.64 9.90
CA GLU A 131 -5.63 -27.41 11.30
C GLU A 131 -4.31 -28.11 11.64
N PRO A 132 -3.51 -27.54 12.59
CA PRO A 132 -2.31 -28.19 13.10
C PRO A 132 -2.62 -29.58 13.66
N GLY A 133 -1.72 -30.55 13.45
CA GLY A 133 -1.95 -31.92 13.97
C GLY A 133 -0.96 -32.92 13.39
N GLU A 134 -1.32 -34.21 13.54
CA GLU A 134 -0.51 -35.33 13.04
C GLU A 134 -0.95 -35.75 11.64
N ARG A 135 -0.05 -36.37 10.87
CA ARG A 135 -0.37 -36.91 9.55
C ARG A 135 -1.33 -38.09 9.66
N GLY A 136 -2.46 -38.01 8.96
CA GLY A 136 -3.32 -39.15 8.75
C GLY A 136 -2.72 -40.16 7.77
N ALA A 137 -3.31 -41.39 7.69
CA ALA A 137 -2.83 -42.44 6.80
C ALA A 137 -2.87 -42.05 5.30
N ASP A 138 -3.83 -41.24 4.90
CA ASP A 138 -4.05 -40.82 3.51
C ASP A 138 -3.48 -39.42 3.21
N PHE A 139 -2.57 -38.91 4.04
CA PHE A 139 -1.99 -37.56 3.91
C PHE A 139 -1.07 -37.48 2.69
N GLY A 140 -1.57 -36.86 1.62
CA GLY A 140 -0.92 -36.78 0.32
C GLY A 140 -0.18 -35.43 0.09
N HIS A 141 0.19 -35.20 -1.17
CA HIS A 141 0.87 -34.01 -1.62
C HIS A 141 -0.04 -32.77 -1.51
N ASP A 142 -1.30 -32.86 -1.92
CA ASP A 142 -2.27 -31.78 -1.85
C ASP A 142 -2.55 -31.37 -0.40
N ASP A 143 -2.57 -32.34 0.53
CA ASP A 143 -2.73 -32.06 1.96
C ASP A 143 -1.51 -31.33 2.54
N TRP A 144 -0.31 -31.70 2.06
CA TRP A 144 0.93 -31.04 2.44
C TRP A 144 0.96 -29.58 1.94
N LEU A 145 0.57 -29.32 0.70
CA LEU A 145 0.45 -27.97 0.14
C LEU A 145 -0.59 -27.15 0.91
N ALA A 146 -1.73 -27.73 1.26
CA ALA A 146 -2.77 -27.09 2.03
C ALA A 146 -2.31 -26.73 3.46
N ALA A 147 -1.57 -27.64 4.11
CA ALA A 147 -0.98 -27.39 5.44
C ALA A 147 0.07 -26.26 5.37
N LEU A 148 0.96 -26.31 4.37
CA LEU A 148 1.96 -25.28 4.15
C LEU A 148 1.33 -23.93 3.83
N GLY A 149 0.33 -23.87 2.95
CA GLY A 149 -0.38 -22.65 2.60
C GLY A 149 -1.09 -22.03 3.80
N THR A 150 -1.75 -22.85 4.62
CA THR A 150 -2.39 -22.41 5.86
C THR A 150 -1.36 -21.82 6.83
N MET A 151 -0.29 -22.57 7.11
CA MET A 151 0.77 -22.10 8.00
C MET A 151 1.41 -20.81 7.50
N SER A 152 1.77 -20.75 6.23
CA SER A 152 2.45 -19.60 5.63
C SER A 152 1.59 -18.33 5.68
N THR A 153 0.29 -18.45 5.43
CA THR A 153 -0.66 -17.33 5.52
C THR A 153 -0.78 -16.83 6.97
N GLN A 154 -0.90 -17.74 7.94
CA GLN A 154 -0.96 -17.37 9.36
C GLN A 154 0.37 -16.78 9.86
N CYS A 155 1.51 -17.30 9.38
CA CYS A 155 2.81 -16.71 9.68
C CYS A 155 2.94 -15.29 9.09
N ALA A 156 2.49 -15.07 7.86
CA ALA A 156 2.50 -13.74 7.26
C ALA A 156 1.65 -12.74 8.06
N ASP A 157 0.48 -13.13 8.53
CA ASP A 157 -0.33 -12.30 9.43
C ASP A 157 0.39 -11.97 10.75
N SER A 158 1.03 -12.97 11.37
CA SER A 158 1.75 -12.79 12.62
C SER A 158 3.00 -11.91 12.46
N LEU A 159 3.75 -12.12 11.38
CA LEU A 159 4.91 -11.30 11.01
C LEU A 159 4.51 -9.86 10.68
N TRP A 160 3.35 -9.67 10.09
CA TRP A 160 2.84 -8.34 9.75
C TRP A 160 2.66 -7.44 10.95
N HIS A 161 2.29 -7.98 12.09
CA HIS A 161 2.21 -7.21 13.34
C HIS A 161 3.58 -6.84 13.91
N GLY A 162 4.60 -7.69 13.73
CA GLY A 162 6.02 -7.44 14.00
C GLY A 162 6.35 -7.14 15.45
N ASP A 163 5.55 -7.61 16.36
CA ASP A 163 5.76 -7.53 17.80
C ASP A 163 6.16 -8.90 18.38
N GLU A 164 6.46 -8.92 19.68
CA GLU A 164 6.87 -10.12 20.38
C GLU A 164 5.79 -11.22 20.36
N ALA A 165 4.50 -10.81 20.45
CA ALA A 165 3.37 -11.73 20.37
C ALA A 165 3.30 -12.42 19.01
N GLY A 166 3.58 -11.70 17.91
CA GLY A 166 3.66 -12.27 16.56
C GLY A 166 4.81 -13.25 16.43
N ALA A 167 5.97 -12.96 17.03
CA ALA A 167 7.12 -13.88 17.02
C ALA A 167 6.82 -15.19 17.79
N GLU A 168 6.15 -15.10 18.93
CA GLU A 168 5.73 -16.30 19.67
C GLU A 168 4.65 -17.09 18.90
N GLN A 169 3.73 -16.42 18.23
CA GLN A 169 2.74 -17.07 17.38
C GLN A 169 3.39 -17.83 16.20
N VAL A 170 4.43 -17.28 15.59
CA VAL A 170 5.19 -17.96 14.52
C VAL A 170 5.82 -19.25 15.06
N LYS A 171 6.41 -19.23 16.24
CA LYS A 171 6.96 -20.46 16.87
C LYS A 171 5.89 -21.50 17.15
N ALA A 172 4.75 -21.05 17.66
CA ALA A 172 3.60 -21.95 17.92
C ALA A 172 3.09 -22.60 16.64
N LEU A 173 2.96 -21.81 15.54
CA LEU A 173 2.57 -22.31 14.23
C LEU A 173 3.60 -23.32 13.69
N ALA A 174 4.90 -23.00 13.75
CA ALA A 174 5.96 -23.91 13.34
C ALA A 174 5.88 -25.25 14.09
N ALA A 175 5.74 -25.22 15.40
CA ALA A 175 5.58 -26.43 16.21
C ALA A 175 4.31 -27.23 15.87
N GLY A 176 3.18 -26.55 15.66
CA GLY A 176 1.91 -27.21 15.35
C GLY A 176 1.86 -27.87 13.99
N PHE A 177 2.50 -27.24 12.97
CA PHE A 177 2.51 -27.79 11.60
C PHE A 177 3.72 -28.67 11.29
N ALA A 178 4.75 -28.73 12.13
CA ALA A 178 5.93 -29.54 11.93
C ALA A 178 5.62 -31.03 11.64
N PRO A 179 4.70 -31.72 12.36
CA PRO A 179 4.36 -33.10 12.07
C PRO A 179 3.73 -33.28 10.68
N LEU A 180 2.87 -32.35 10.26
CA LEU A 180 2.22 -32.37 8.94
C LEU A 180 3.22 -32.11 7.82
N LEU A 181 4.15 -31.18 8.01
CA LEU A 181 5.15 -30.82 7.01
C LEU A 181 6.32 -31.82 6.96
N GLY A 182 6.56 -32.56 8.06
CA GLY A 182 7.70 -33.47 8.19
C GLY A 182 9.03 -32.75 8.24
N ILE A 183 9.04 -31.56 8.85
CA ILE A 183 10.20 -30.69 9.00
C ILE A 183 10.29 -30.36 10.49
N GLU A 184 11.52 -30.34 11.03
CA GLU A 184 11.74 -29.94 12.42
C GLU A 184 11.31 -28.50 12.68
N PRO A 185 10.66 -28.18 13.82
CA PRO A 185 10.17 -26.84 14.11
C PRO A 185 11.22 -25.73 13.98
N ASP A 186 12.45 -25.99 14.45
CA ASP A 186 13.54 -25.02 14.37
C ASP A 186 13.95 -24.69 12.93
N ASN A 187 13.88 -25.68 12.02
CA ASN A 187 14.15 -25.48 10.60
C ASN A 187 13.05 -24.64 9.95
N ILE A 188 11.77 -24.86 10.35
CA ILE A 188 10.65 -24.05 9.89
C ILE A 188 10.84 -22.58 10.36
N VAL A 189 11.16 -22.36 11.63
CA VAL A 189 11.42 -21.02 12.16
C VAL A 189 12.60 -20.36 11.43
N GLY A 190 13.68 -21.09 11.20
CA GLY A 190 14.83 -20.61 10.44
C GLY A 190 14.48 -20.21 8.99
N ALA A 191 13.65 -21.01 8.33
CA ALA A 191 13.15 -20.71 6.98
C ALA A 191 12.25 -19.44 6.98
N ILE A 192 11.38 -19.28 7.97
CA ILE A 192 10.53 -18.10 8.11
C ILE A 192 11.37 -16.84 8.35
N GLU A 193 12.40 -16.90 9.18
CA GLU A 193 13.31 -15.75 9.38
C GLU A 193 14.10 -15.40 8.11
N LYS A 194 14.52 -16.40 7.30
CA LYS A 194 15.12 -16.14 5.98
C LYS A 194 14.12 -15.40 5.07
N ALA A 195 12.88 -15.90 4.97
CA ALA A 195 11.82 -15.26 4.17
C ALA A 195 11.55 -13.81 4.60
N LYS A 196 11.54 -13.55 5.92
CA LYS A 196 11.36 -12.21 6.48
C LYS A 196 12.49 -11.26 6.09
N VAL A 197 13.74 -11.71 6.14
CA VAL A 197 14.91 -10.91 5.72
C VAL A 197 14.85 -10.62 4.22
N GLU A 198 14.53 -11.60 3.41
CA GLU A 198 14.39 -11.47 1.95
C GLU A 198 13.26 -10.51 1.59
N ALA A 199 12.08 -10.65 2.20
CA ALA A 199 10.94 -9.76 2.01
C ALA A 199 11.27 -8.31 2.39
N ALA A 200 12.01 -8.10 3.46
CA ALA A 200 12.44 -6.76 3.86
C ALA A 200 13.43 -6.12 2.88
N ALA A 201 14.27 -6.92 2.22
CA ALA A 201 15.28 -6.46 1.28
C ALA A 201 14.72 -6.24 -0.13
N ASP A 202 13.95 -7.20 -0.65
CA ASP A 202 13.57 -7.23 -2.06
C ASP A 202 12.23 -6.51 -2.34
N LEU A 203 11.28 -6.62 -1.42
CA LEU A 203 9.93 -6.08 -1.63
C LEU A 203 9.70 -4.75 -0.92
N SER A 204 10.66 -4.29 -0.12
CA SER A 204 10.49 -3.09 0.73
C SER A 204 9.18 -3.13 1.52
N ILE A 205 8.76 -4.35 1.94
CA ILE A 205 7.52 -4.55 2.71
C ILE A 205 7.65 -3.71 3.97
N ALA A 206 6.97 -2.59 3.98
CA ALA A 206 7.11 -1.53 4.96
C ALA A 206 7.04 -2.00 6.43
N PRO A 207 6.16 -2.96 6.79
CA PRO A 207 6.10 -3.46 8.16
C PRO A 207 7.32 -4.26 8.61
N LEU A 208 7.97 -5.01 7.73
CA LEU A 208 9.12 -5.85 8.08
C LEU A 208 10.43 -5.07 8.14
N ALA A 209 10.55 -4.05 7.30
CA ALA A 209 11.73 -3.20 7.22
C ALA A 209 11.81 -2.12 8.32
N ASN A 210 10.71 -1.86 9.05
CA ASN A 210 10.61 -0.73 9.95
C ASN A 210 10.47 -1.14 11.44
N PRO A 211 11.16 -0.44 12.37
CA PRO A 211 10.97 -0.62 13.81
C PRO A 211 9.51 -0.35 14.24
N PRO A 212 9.04 -0.92 15.38
CA PRO A 212 7.66 -0.75 15.87
C PRO A 212 7.19 0.70 15.95
N GLU A 213 8.09 1.62 16.31
CA GLU A 213 7.79 3.06 16.36
C GLU A 213 7.48 3.66 14.99
N LYS A 214 8.20 3.24 13.94
CA LYS A 214 7.92 3.68 12.57
C LYS A 214 6.60 3.13 12.04
N ARG A 215 6.22 1.92 12.46
CA ARG A 215 4.92 1.30 12.10
C ARG A 215 3.74 1.99 12.75
N ALA A 216 3.82 2.28 14.05
CA ALA A 216 2.80 3.04 14.77
C ALA A 216 2.59 4.41 14.09
N ARG A 217 3.67 5.02 13.63
CA ARG A 217 3.67 6.28 12.90
C ARG A 217 3.02 6.13 11.51
N ALA A 218 3.34 5.07 10.76
CA ALA A 218 2.73 4.77 9.47
C ALA A 218 1.22 4.54 9.61
N ALA A 219 0.79 3.73 10.59
CA ALA A 219 -0.62 3.49 10.88
C ALA A 219 -1.36 4.77 11.33
N ALA A 220 -0.69 5.69 12.04
CA ALA A 220 -1.25 6.97 12.40
C ALA A 220 -1.47 7.86 11.18
N VAL A 221 -0.50 7.91 10.26
CA VAL A 221 -0.61 8.66 9.00
C VAL A 221 -1.71 8.09 8.11
N THR A 222 -1.86 6.78 8.03
CA THR A 222 -2.97 6.15 7.29
C THR A 222 -4.32 6.60 7.82
N ARG A 223 -4.52 6.53 9.14
CA ARG A 223 -5.77 7.01 9.77
C ARG A 223 -6.01 8.51 9.54
N MET A 224 -4.95 9.32 9.57
CA MET A 224 -5.05 10.75 9.25
C MET A 224 -5.50 10.97 7.80
N ARG A 225 -5.01 10.16 6.86
CA ARG A 225 -5.41 10.26 5.44
C ARG A 225 -6.83 9.79 5.18
N GLU A 226 -7.26 8.71 5.84
CA GLU A 226 -8.67 8.25 5.78
C GLU A 226 -9.62 9.33 6.30
N ALA A 227 -9.28 9.96 7.43
CA ALA A 227 -10.03 11.11 7.93
C ALA A 227 -9.94 12.32 6.97
N GLY A 228 -8.79 12.50 6.31
CA GLY A 228 -8.53 13.55 5.35
C GLY A 228 -9.40 13.50 4.10
N ASN A 229 -9.73 12.31 3.61
CA ASN A 229 -10.61 12.13 2.46
C ASN A 229 -11.98 12.78 2.68
N LYS A 230 -12.53 12.68 3.89
CA LYS A 230 -13.76 13.36 4.23
C LYS A 230 -13.60 14.89 4.18
N ILE A 231 -12.50 15.40 4.71
CA ILE A 231 -12.18 16.84 4.66
C ILE A 231 -12.06 17.34 3.23
N LEU A 232 -11.43 16.56 2.33
CA LEU A 232 -11.35 16.91 0.91
C LEU A 232 -12.73 16.97 0.26
N MET A 233 -13.57 15.97 0.49
CA MET A 233 -14.92 15.93 -0.07
C MET A 233 -15.79 17.08 0.42
N ASP A 234 -15.81 17.32 1.72
CA ASP A 234 -16.57 18.40 2.36
C ASP A 234 -16.05 19.77 1.86
N GLY A 235 -14.74 19.98 1.83
CA GLY A 235 -14.13 21.23 1.37
C GLY A 235 -14.36 21.51 -0.12
N VAL A 236 -14.39 20.49 -0.99
CA VAL A 236 -14.77 20.67 -2.39
C VAL A 236 -16.24 21.06 -2.53
N ALA A 237 -17.13 20.46 -1.71
CA ALA A 237 -18.54 20.85 -1.69
C ALA A 237 -18.70 22.30 -1.23
N ASP A 238 -18.06 22.69 -0.13
CA ASP A 238 -18.07 24.06 0.40
C ASP A 238 -17.57 25.08 -0.64
N MET A 239 -16.48 24.76 -1.35
CA MET A 239 -15.97 25.61 -2.42
C MET A 239 -16.95 25.76 -3.59
N ARG A 240 -17.66 24.68 -3.97
CA ARG A 240 -18.71 24.75 -5.01
C ARG A 240 -19.86 25.65 -4.59
N ASP A 241 -20.31 25.54 -3.33
CA ASP A 241 -21.40 26.36 -2.80
C ASP A 241 -20.99 27.81 -2.66
N ALA A 242 -19.74 28.09 -2.27
CA ALA A 242 -19.19 29.43 -2.13
C ALA A 242 -18.86 30.10 -3.48
N ALA A 243 -18.73 29.36 -4.57
CA ALA A 243 -18.18 29.84 -5.85
C ALA A 243 -18.91 31.05 -6.46
N ALA A 244 -20.20 31.22 -6.18
CA ALA A 244 -21.00 32.35 -6.68
C ALA A 244 -20.77 33.65 -5.90
N GLN A 245 -20.29 33.59 -4.65
CA GLN A 245 -20.22 34.71 -3.72
C GLN A 245 -18.81 35.02 -3.23
N ALA A 246 -17.90 34.03 -3.24
CA ALA A 246 -16.54 34.17 -2.74
C ALA A 246 -15.66 34.94 -3.71
N THR A 247 -14.78 35.76 -3.17
CA THR A 247 -13.71 36.37 -3.94
C THR A 247 -12.65 35.34 -4.35
N PRO A 248 -11.89 35.56 -5.44
CA PRO A 248 -10.80 34.67 -5.83
C PRO A 248 -9.79 34.37 -4.72
N GLY A 249 -9.49 35.35 -3.86
CA GLY A 249 -8.60 35.16 -2.72
C GLY A 249 -9.18 34.22 -1.65
N GLN A 250 -10.47 34.33 -1.37
CA GLN A 250 -11.17 33.41 -0.46
C GLN A 250 -11.20 31.98 -1.02
N MET A 251 -11.46 31.82 -2.32
CA MET A 251 -11.42 30.49 -2.97
C MET A 251 -10.05 29.85 -2.86
N VAL A 252 -8.97 30.61 -3.08
CA VAL A 252 -7.58 30.09 -2.93
C VAL A 252 -7.30 29.72 -1.46
N SER A 253 -7.77 30.51 -0.50
CA SER A 253 -7.62 30.20 0.92
C SER A 253 -8.36 28.92 1.30
N MET A 254 -9.60 28.75 0.86
CA MET A 254 -10.36 27.52 1.08
C MET A 254 -9.67 26.30 0.44
N ALA A 255 -9.20 26.44 -0.79
CA ALA A 255 -8.53 25.35 -1.50
C ALA A 255 -7.24 24.91 -0.80
N ILE A 256 -6.40 25.86 -0.34
CA ILE A 256 -5.15 25.51 0.35
C ILE A 256 -5.41 24.91 1.73
N GLU A 257 -6.40 25.40 2.48
CA GLU A 257 -6.78 24.83 3.78
C GLU A 257 -7.34 23.42 3.62
N THR A 258 -8.23 23.21 2.65
CA THR A 258 -8.79 21.90 2.32
C THR A 258 -7.69 20.93 1.93
N ALA A 259 -6.78 21.30 1.03
CA ALA A 259 -5.67 20.45 0.62
C ALA A 259 -4.70 20.18 1.79
N TYR A 260 -4.38 21.20 2.59
CA TYR A 260 -3.46 21.08 3.74
C TYR A 260 -3.97 20.04 4.76
N HIS A 261 -5.22 20.18 5.19
CA HIS A 261 -5.81 19.30 6.18
C HIS A 261 -6.19 17.94 5.58
N GLY A 262 -6.75 17.93 4.37
CA GLY A 262 -7.24 16.72 3.72
C GLY A 262 -6.12 15.78 3.27
N LEU A 263 -4.99 16.32 2.80
CA LEU A 263 -3.82 15.53 2.42
C LEU A 263 -2.77 15.41 3.53
N SER A 264 -3.05 16.02 4.69
CA SER A 264 -2.14 16.02 5.86
C SER A 264 -0.72 16.47 5.50
N PHE A 265 -0.60 17.56 4.76
CA PHE A 265 0.71 18.13 4.41
C PHE A 265 1.50 18.56 5.64
N THR A 266 2.82 18.41 5.62
CA THR A 266 3.71 19.06 6.59
C THR A 266 3.68 20.56 6.39
N ARG A 267 3.68 21.01 5.12
CA ARG A 267 3.60 22.41 4.73
C ARG A 267 2.78 22.55 3.46
N ALA A 268 2.05 23.63 3.35
CA ALA A 268 1.39 24.03 2.10
C ALA A 268 1.61 25.50 1.80
N PHE A 269 1.79 25.83 0.52
CA PHE A 269 1.99 27.19 0.04
C PHE A 269 1.08 27.48 -1.15
N GLY A 270 0.35 28.60 -1.07
CA GLY A 270 -0.42 29.14 -2.18
C GLY A 270 0.40 30.17 -2.94
N PHE A 271 0.85 29.82 -4.14
CA PHE A 271 1.55 30.73 -5.04
C PHE A 271 0.58 31.44 -5.97
N LEU A 272 0.68 32.75 -6.02
CA LEU A 272 -0.11 33.57 -6.92
C LEU A 272 0.79 34.30 -7.93
N ARG A 273 0.35 34.34 -9.17
CA ARG A 273 1.03 35.04 -10.25
C ARG A 273 0.70 36.53 -10.18
N ASN A 274 1.70 37.36 -10.11
CA ASN A 274 1.54 38.79 -10.27
C ASN A 274 1.44 39.12 -11.77
N ARG A 275 0.34 39.72 -12.18
CA ARG A 275 0.08 40.05 -13.60
C ARG A 275 0.99 41.12 -14.18
N ARG A 276 1.65 41.94 -13.34
CA ARG A 276 2.49 43.04 -13.82
C ARG A 276 3.89 42.61 -14.21
N ASP A 277 4.47 41.68 -13.46
CA ASP A 277 5.84 41.23 -13.64
C ASP A 277 5.97 39.72 -13.95
N GLY A 278 4.84 39.01 -14.04
CA GLY A 278 4.80 37.57 -14.31
C GLY A 278 5.31 36.69 -13.17
N ARG A 279 5.68 37.27 -12.02
CA ARG A 279 6.34 36.57 -10.93
C ARG A 279 5.35 35.80 -10.06
N TYR A 280 5.67 34.56 -9.74
CA TYR A 280 4.95 33.74 -8.78
C TYR A 280 5.51 33.96 -7.37
N THR A 281 4.65 34.25 -6.39
CA THR A 281 5.04 34.46 -5.01
C THR A 281 4.11 33.70 -4.08
N ALA A 282 4.65 33.06 -3.03
CA ALA A 282 3.86 32.42 -2.01
C ALA A 282 3.16 33.51 -1.15
N LYS A 283 1.83 33.56 -1.24
CA LYS A 283 0.99 34.52 -0.51
C LYS A 283 0.38 33.93 0.75
N ILE A 284 0.17 32.63 0.76
CA ILE A 284 -0.43 31.88 1.85
C ILE A 284 0.54 30.75 2.19
N GLY A 285 0.79 30.52 3.47
CA GLY A 285 1.61 29.43 3.96
C GLY A 285 0.99 28.82 5.21
N LEU A 286 0.82 27.49 5.21
CA LEU A 286 0.29 26.69 6.31
C LEU A 286 1.30 25.62 6.72
N GLY A 287 1.35 25.29 8.00
CA GLY A 287 2.20 24.23 8.55
C GLY A 287 3.56 24.71 9.04
N ASP A 288 4.49 23.79 9.15
CA ASP A 288 5.80 23.96 9.80
C ASP A 288 6.64 25.05 9.13
N ASN A 289 7.00 26.07 9.89
CA ASN A 289 7.82 27.22 9.45
C ASN A 289 7.28 27.97 8.21
N ALA A 290 6.03 27.70 7.78
CA ALA A 290 5.49 28.24 6.55
C ALA A 290 5.48 29.77 6.49
N LYS A 291 5.17 30.45 7.62
CA LYS A 291 5.19 31.92 7.70
C LYS A 291 6.57 32.53 7.47
N THR A 292 7.63 31.83 7.88
CA THR A 292 9.03 32.28 7.71
C THR A 292 9.55 31.98 6.31
N LEU A 293 9.07 30.89 5.70
CA LEU A 293 9.51 30.44 4.38
C LEU A 293 8.77 31.15 3.24
N ALA A 294 7.47 31.39 3.37
CA ALA A 294 6.64 31.99 2.32
C ALA A 294 7.24 33.27 1.68
N PRO A 295 7.79 34.22 2.44
CA PRO A 295 8.41 35.42 1.85
C PRO A 295 9.63 35.14 0.96
N LYS A 296 10.30 34.00 1.17
CA LYS A 296 11.49 33.59 0.41
C LYS A 296 11.13 32.80 -0.85
N LEU A 297 9.89 32.33 -0.95
CA LEU A 297 9.42 31.51 -2.04
C LEU A 297 8.83 32.37 -3.15
N ALA A 298 9.69 32.71 -4.14
CA ALA A 298 9.29 33.45 -5.33
C ALA A 298 10.17 33.06 -6.50
N PHE A 299 9.59 33.03 -7.72
CA PHE A 299 10.32 32.77 -8.96
C PHE A 299 9.62 33.46 -10.14
N ASP A 300 10.38 33.67 -11.21
CA ASP A 300 9.89 34.34 -12.41
C ASP A 300 9.25 33.33 -13.38
N ASP A 301 8.33 33.79 -14.21
CA ASP A 301 7.62 33.02 -15.25
C ASP A 301 8.50 32.81 -16.51
N THR A 302 9.80 32.97 -16.40
CA THR A 302 10.74 32.67 -17.48
C THR A 302 10.86 31.17 -17.70
N TYR A 303 10.97 30.78 -18.98
CA TYR A 303 11.10 29.35 -19.32
C TYR A 303 12.31 28.73 -18.63
N ASP A 304 12.02 27.81 -17.71
CA ASP A 304 13.00 26.94 -17.05
C ASP A 304 12.44 25.51 -17.07
N PRO A 305 13.11 24.53 -17.70
CA PRO A 305 12.60 23.16 -17.85
C PRO A 305 12.63 22.40 -16.51
N ASN A 306 11.85 22.84 -15.56
CA ASN A 306 11.68 22.23 -14.23
C ASN A 306 10.26 21.69 -14.00
N VAL A 307 10.05 20.97 -12.89
CA VAL A 307 8.77 20.33 -12.57
C VAL A 307 7.63 21.35 -12.35
N PHE A 308 7.93 22.54 -11.86
CA PHE A 308 6.93 23.59 -11.64
C PHE A 308 6.44 24.16 -12.98
N PHE A 309 7.37 24.40 -13.90
CA PHE A 309 7.02 24.85 -15.24
C PHE A 309 6.19 23.79 -15.99
N ALA A 310 6.54 22.51 -15.84
CA ALA A 310 5.78 21.41 -16.43
C ALA A 310 4.34 21.33 -15.86
N ALA A 311 4.16 21.50 -14.55
CA ALA A 311 2.84 21.54 -13.91
C ALA A 311 2.01 22.71 -14.45
N LEU A 312 2.58 23.90 -14.45
CA LEU A 312 1.92 25.10 -14.96
C LEU A 312 1.63 24.99 -16.46
N GLY A 313 2.49 24.28 -17.22
CA GLY A 313 2.34 24.07 -18.67
C GLY A 313 1.20 23.11 -19.05
N SER A 314 0.95 22.12 -18.24
CA SER A 314 0.02 21.02 -18.55
C SER A 314 -1.35 21.15 -17.91
N ASP A 315 -1.57 22.09 -16.99
CA ASP A 315 -2.76 22.22 -16.13
C ASP A 315 -3.09 20.90 -15.37
N ARG A 316 -2.06 20.09 -15.10
CA ARG A 316 -2.20 18.82 -14.42
C ARG A 316 -1.51 18.84 -13.07
N VAL A 317 -2.12 18.17 -12.12
CA VAL A 317 -1.48 17.90 -10.84
C VAL A 317 -0.21 17.08 -11.08
N ILE A 318 0.91 17.52 -10.51
CA ILE A 318 2.17 16.78 -10.54
C ILE A 318 2.51 16.34 -9.12
N PHE A 319 2.71 15.05 -8.95
CA PHE A 319 3.20 14.45 -7.71
C PHE A 319 4.63 13.95 -7.89
N ILE A 320 5.52 14.35 -7.00
CA ILE A 320 6.91 13.89 -6.92
C ILE A 320 7.06 13.00 -5.69
N GLU A 321 7.16 11.70 -5.94
CA GLU A 321 7.22 10.66 -4.90
C GLU A 321 8.48 10.74 -4.04
N ASN A 322 9.60 11.11 -4.65
CA ASN A 322 10.87 11.26 -3.97
C ASN A 322 11.69 12.39 -4.60
N ALA A 323 11.72 13.53 -3.91
CA ALA A 323 12.45 14.72 -4.38
C ALA A 323 13.98 14.52 -4.44
N ARG A 324 14.50 13.49 -3.75
CA ARG A 324 15.94 13.16 -3.73
C ARG A 324 16.36 12.20 -4.82
N ASP A 325 15.41 11.57 -5.51
CA ASP A 325 15.71 10.70 -6.65
C ASP A 325 16.44 11.52 -7.73
N PRO A 326 17.60 11.06 -8.27
CA PRO A 326 18.34 11.73 -9.32
C PRO A 326 17.49 12.09 -10.54
N LYS A 327 16.47 11.30 -10.85
CA LYS A 327 15.50 11.54 -11.93
C LYS A 327 14.73 12.85 -11.76
N PHE A 328 14.41 13.22 -10.51
CA PHE A 328 13.66 14.43 -10.19
C PHE A 328 14.54 15.55 -9.65
N SER A 329 15.53 15.24 -8.83
CA SER A 329 16.38 16.25 -8.17
C SER A 329 17.12 17.16 -9.16
N SER A 330 17.48 16.64 -10.34
CA SER A 330 18.07 17.43 -11.42
C SER A 330 17.10 18.45 -12.04
N LYS A 331 15.80 18.21 -11.93
CA LYS A 331 14.71 19.04 -12.46
C LYS A 331 14.07 19.96 -11.43
N LEU A 332 14.61 20.01 -10.20
CA LEU A 332 14.16 20.90 -9.15
C LEU A 332 14.92 22.24 -9.25
N PRO A 333 14.22 23.39 -9.21
CA PRO A 333 14.85 24.70 -9.29
C PRO A 333 15.67 25.02 -8.03
N GLY A 334 16.63 25.96 -8.17
CA GLY A 334 17.52 26.36 -7.09
C GLY A 334 16.77 26.88 -5.86
N TRP A 335 15.78 27.75 -6.08
CA TRP A 335 14.99 28.31 -4.98
C TRP A 335 14.29 27.23 -4.11
N TRP A 336 13.88 26.11 -4.71
CA TRP A 336 13.30 25.00 -3.99
C TRP A 336 14.36 24.25 -3.17
N LYS A 337 15.52 23.97 -3.79
CA LYS A 337 16.65 23.30 -3.12
C LYS A 337 17.19 24.09 -1.93
N ASP A 338 17.19 25.41 -2.03
CA ASP A 338 17.71 26.28 -0.99
C ASP A 338 16.74 26.44 0.19
N THR A 339 15.43 26.21 -0.03
CA THR A 339 14.39 26.57 0.93
C THR A 339 13.58 25.38 1.47
N LEU A 340 13.37 24.35 0.64
CA LEU A 340 12.45 23.25 0.91
C LEU A 340 13.13 21.86 0.90
N LEU A 341 14.44 21.82 1.11
CA LEU A 341 15.26 20.60 1.07
C LEU A 341 14.80 19.48 2.00
N GLU A 342 14.07 19.81 3.07
CA GLU A 342 13.49 18.85 4.01
C GLU A 342 12.30 18.08 3.42
N ALA A 343 11.70 18.60 2.34
CA ALA A 343 10.61 17.94 1.68
C ALA A 343 11.10 16.62 1.04
N ARG A 344 10.46 15.53 1.41
CA ARG A 344 10.74 14.21 0.83
C ARG A 344 9.96 13.99 -0.45
N CYS A 345 8.67 14.27 -0.40
CA CYS A 345 7.76 14.21 -1.53
C CYS A 345 6.84 15.43 -1.52
N PHE A 346 6.32 15.81 -2.66
CA PHE A 346 5.45 16.98 -2.76
C PHE A 346 4.50 16.89 -3.95
N VAL A 347 3.45 17.71 -3.90
CA VAL A 347 2.48 17.87 -4.98
C VAL A 347 2.40 19.32 -5.42
N ILE A 348 2.16 19.54 -6.72
CA ILE A 348 1.87 20.83 -7.33
C ILE A 348 0.48 20.75 -7.96
N ILE A 349 -0.45 21.58 -7.49
CA ILE A 349 -1.82 21.67 -7.99
C ILE A 349 -1.98 23.02 -8.71
N PRO A 350 -2.03 23.04 -10.06
CA PRO A 350 -2.21 24.28 -10.81
C PRO A 350 -3.55 24.96 -10.51
N LEU A 351 -3.56 26.28 -10.47
CA LEU A 351 -4.76 27.09 -10.31
C LEU A 351 -4.99 27.88 -11.60
N CYS A 352 -6.08 27.55 -12.29
CA CYS A 352 -6.46 28.15 -13.55
C CYS A 352 -7.82 28.82 -13.43
N THR A 353 -8.02 29.95 -14.08
CA THR A 353 -9.32 30.61 -14.22
C THR A 353 -9.51 31.05 -15.67
N ARG A 354 -10.59 30.60 -16.30
CA ARG A 354 -10.91 30.92 -17.72
C ARG A 354 -9.77 30.62 -18.69
N GLY A 355 -9.01 29.52 -18.42
CA GLY A 355 -7.84 29.15 -19.22
C GLY A 355 -6.56 29.94 -18.93
N GLU A 356 -6.59 30.93 -18.03
CA GLU A 356 -5.41 31.65 -17.58
C GLU A 356 -4.85 31.04 -16.29
N ARG A 357 -3.52 30.91 -16.21
CA ARG A 357 -2.82 30.45 -15.03
C ARG A 357 -2.72 31.57 -14.02
N VAL A 358 -3.34 31.38 -12.86
CA VAL A 358 -3.36 32.39 -11.78
C VAL A 358 -2.41 32.06 -10.64
N GLY A 359 -1.98 30.80 -10.54
CA GLY A 359 -1.10 30.33 -9.49
C GLY A 359 -1.04 28.81 -9.40
N PHE A 360 -0.62 28.32 -8.26
CA PHE A 360 -0.66 26.91 -7.89
C PHE A 360 -0.62 26.74 -6.37
N ILE A 361 -1.08 25.60 -5.90
CA ILE A 361 -0.88 25.13 -4.53
C ILE A 361 0.30 24.17 -4.56
N TYR A 362 1.25 24.35 -3.66
CA TYR A 362 2.32 23.42 -3.34
C TYR A 362 2.06 22.83 -1.98
N GLY A 363 2.16 21.51 -1.85
CA GLY A 363 2.10 20.84 -0.55
C GLY A 363 3.17 19.78 -0.45
N ASP A 364 3.83 19.66 0.70
CA ASP A 364 4.88 18.67 0.91
C ASP A 364 4.69 17.84 2.17
N TRP A 365 5.36 16.69 2.16
CA TRP A 365 5.56 15.83 3.31
C TRP A 365 7.06 15.64 3.53
N ASP A 366 7.48 15.68 4.78
CA ASP A 366 8.85 15.43 5.20
C ASP A 366 9.09 13.95 5.57
N GLU A 367 10.27 13.62 6.11
CA GLU A 367 10.64 12.28 6.50
C GLU A 367 9.82 11.69 7.66
N ARG A 368 9.03 12.51 8.37
CA ARG A 368 8.13 12.04 9.41
C ARG A 368 6.99 11.21 8.86
N PHE A 369 6.70 11.37 7.57
CA PHE A 369 5.68 10.60 6.88
C PHE A 369 6.31 9.44 6.11
N PRO A 370 5.71 8.23 6.13
CA PRO A 370 6.11 7.14 5.26
C PRO A 370 5.88 7.50 3.79
N SER A 371 6.24 6.62 2.87
CA SER A 371 5.97 6.83 1.44
C SER A 371 4.50 7.19 1.24
N VAL A 372 4.28 8.33 0.61
CA VAL A 372 2.93 8.83 0.32
C VAL A 372 2.66 8.56 -1.15
N TYR A 373 1.55 7.90 -1.43
CA TYR A 373 1.00 7.77 -2.77
C TYR A 373 -0.32 8.51 -2.78
N LEU A 374 -0.54 9.35 -3.79
CA LEU A 374 -1.84 9.97 -4.00
C LEU A 374 -2.73 9.02 -4.78
N SER A 375 -3.94 8.82 -4.31
CA SER A 375 -4.94 8.01 -4.98
C SER A 375 -5.51 8.70 -6.24
N GLN A 376 -6.07 7.93 -7.16
CA GLN A 376 -6.73 8.53 -8.33
C GLN A 376 -7.91 9.42 -7.92
N THR A 377 -8.58 9.10 -6.83
CA THR A 377 -9.66 9.91 -6.26
C THR A 377 -9.11 11.26 -5.78
N GLU A 378 -8.00 11.28 -5.05
CA GLU A 378 -7.32 12.51 -4.60
C GLU A 378 -6.80 13.34 -5.78
N PHE A 379 -6.37 12.71 -6.88
CA PHE A 379 -5.97 13.43 -8.10
C PHE A 379 -7.16 14.02 -8.88
N SER A 380 -8.34 13.46 -8.74
CA SER A 380 -9.54 13.89 -9.49
C SER A 380 -10.40 14.91 -8.77
N MET A 381 -10.17 15.14 -7.48
CA MET A 381 -10.81 16.17 -6.66
C MET A 381 -10.18 17.55 -6.91
#